data_40d525ec8795b7b85eeac217f0846278
#
_entry.id   40d525ec8795b7b85eeac217f0846278
#
_cell.length_a   1.000
_cell.length_b   1.000
_cell.length_c   1.000
_cell.angle_alpha   90.00
_cell.angle_beta   90.00
_cell.angle_gamma   90.00
#
_symmetry.space_group_name_H-M   'P 1'
#
loop_
_entity.id
_entity.type
_entity.pdbx_description
1 polymer ?
#
loop_
_entity_poly.entity_id
_entity_poly.type
_entity_poly.pdbx_seq_one_letter_code
_entity_poly.pdbx_strand_id
1 'polypeptide(L)'
;MCIKQMPIDPDSSGIGNGNTQSVPNPTTTSKVKQGPLRKNHFFTYYYKNRSEFDGILKELKRRAYKGKVQSEICPTTGRGHLQGMVWCYEKCRDTEFKTLKGAHFERLGDENDTANYCNKDETHDGVFRAAWGWPEPKYVEEIDELYDWEIEILDMLDKEPHKRHLYWYWEPNGCAGKTTFQKYVHSRRDDCIVLSGKAHDMKHAIAQYKENKNGKVPRVVLINIPKSSSEFISYTGLEEIKDMFFFSGKYEGDNINGARPHVFIFANEPPNYDKMTNGRFIVKELNKKHDEIEIIGWDL
;
A
#
# COMPACT_ATOMS: atom_id res chain seq x y z
N MET A 1 -20.87 9.89 -11.30
CA MET A 1 -21.90 10.83 -10.81
C MET A 1 -21.34 12.23 -10.97
N CYS A 2 -21.80 12.98 -11.98
CA CYS A 2 -21.43 14.38 -12.12
C CYS A 2 -22.02 15.18 -10.97
N ILE A 3 -21.21 16.08 -10.41
CA ILE A 3 -21.58 16.91 -9.26
C ILE A 3 -22.81 17.77 -9.65
N LYS A 4 -23.86 17.71 -8.84
CA LYS A 4 -25.04 18.59 -8.94
C LYS A 4 -24.58 20.02 -8.66
N GLN A 5 -24.81 20.94 -9.61
CA GLN A 5 -24.81 22.38 -9.38
C GLN A 5 -25.95 22.74 -8.43
N MET A 6 -25.61 23.49 -7.37
CA MET A 6 -26.63 24.18 -6.56
C MET A 6 -27.11 25.43 -7.27
N PRO A 7 -28.40 25.79 -7.12
CA PRO A 7 -28.97 26.95 -7.77
C PRO A 7 -28.53 28.25 -7.12
N ILE A 8 -28.35 29.27 -7.95
CA ILE A 8 -28.15 30.66 -7.57
C ILE A 8 -29.52 31.29 -7.37
N ASP A 9 -29.80 31.81 -6.20
CA ASP A 9 -30.99 32.63 -5.94
C ASP A 9 -30.86 34.01 -6.58
N PRO A 10 -31.87 34.51 -7.30
CA PRO A 10 -31.98 35.92 -7.64
C PRO A 10 -32.94 36.61 -6.67
N ASP A 11 -32.60 37.70 -6.14
CA ASP A 11 -33.36 38.90 -5.88
C ASP A 11 -32.98 39.64 -4.59
N SER A 12 -32.53 40.87 -4.78
CA SER A 12 -33.07 41.99 -4.02
C SER A 12 -32.74 43.32 -4.73
N SER A 13 -33.79 43.87 -5.31
CA SER A 13 -33.84 45.22 -5.83
C SER A 13 -33.87 46.23 -4.67
N GLY A 14 -33.07 47.26 -4.73
CA GLY A 14 -33.11 48.42 -3.84
C GLY A 14 -32.76 49.70 -4.61
N ILE A 15 -33.77 50.51 -4.93
CA ILE A 15 -33.68 51.79 -5.61
C ILE A 15 -33.21 52.87 -4.60
N GLY A 16 -32.28 53.68 -4.99
CA GLY A 16 -31.87 54.88 -4.24
C GLY A 16 -31.16 55.89 -5.12
N ASN A 17 -31.87 56.95 -5.51
CA ASN A 17 -31.38 58.14 -6.21
C ASN A 17 -30.43 58.97 -5.37
N GLY A 18 -29.35 59.50 -5.97
CA GLY A 18 -28.48 60.49 -5.35
C GLY A 18 -27.39 60.97 -6.30
N ASN A 19 -27.66 62.07 -6.99
CA ASN A 19 -26.79 62.79 -7.91
C ASN A 19 -25.73 63.59 -7.14
N THR A 20 -24.45 63.30 -7.30
CA THR A 20 -23.34 64.26 -7.01
C THR A 20 -22.12 63.89 -7.85
N GLN A 21 -21.71 64.85 -8.67
CA GLN A 21 -20.46 64.81 -9.44
C GLN A 21 -19.26 64.79 -8.50
N SER A 22 -18.34 63.85 -8.70
CA SER A 22 -17.00 63.88 -8.13
C SER A 22 -15.96 63.31 -9.08
N VAL A 23 -14.90 64.02 -9.19
CA VAL A 23 -13.60 63.90 -9.85
C VAL A 23 -13.10 62.44 -10.03
N PRO A 24 -12.44 62.06 -11.13
CA PRO A 24 -11.90 60.73 -11.33
C PRO A 24 -10.69 60.50 -10.44
N ASN A 25 -10.83 59.62 -9.44
CA ASN A 25 -9.74 59.10 -8.64
C ASN A 25 -8.91 58.08 -9.44
N PRO A 26 -7.59 57.98 -9.20
CA PRO A 26 -6.70 57.18 -10.00
C PRO A 26 -7.00 55.65 -9.82
N THR A 27 -6.90 54.95 -10.93
CA THR A 27 -7.05 53.53 -11.17
C THR A 27 -6.57 52.70 -9.98
N THR A 28 -7.49 52.17 -9.19
CA THR A 28 -7.22 51.12 -8.24
C THR A 28 -7.02 49.84 -9.03
N THR A 29 -5.77 49.41 -9.22
CA THR A 29 -5.44 48.13 -9.73
C THR A 29 -6.07 47.10 -8.79
N SER A 30 -7.14 46.45 -9.21
CA SER A 30 -7.75 45.35 -8.51
C SER A 30 -6.69 44.27 -8.28
N LYS A 31 -6.25 44.11 -7.04
CA LYS A 31 -5.37 43.00 -6.65
C LYS A 31 -6.12 41.72 -6.95
N VAL A 32 -5.71 41.04 -8.03
CA VAL A 32 -6.19 39.70 -8.37
C VAL A 32 -6.00 38.84 -7.12
N LYS A 33 -7.10 38.36 -6.54
CA LYS A 33 -7.06 37.46 -5.38
C LYS A 33 -6.26 36.24 -5.80
N GLN A 34 -5.04 36.14 -5.29
CA GLN A 34 -4.19 34.96 -5.55
C GLN A 34 -4.79 33.77 -4.78
N GLY A 35 -4.94 32.64 -5.47
CA GLY A 35 -5.40 31.40 -4.87
C GLY A 35 -4.49 30.91 -3.73
N PRO A 36 -4.96 30.00 -2.88
CA PRO A 36 -4.21 29.52 -1.72
C PRO A 36 -2.96 28.73 -2.14
N LEU A 37 -1.89 28.80 -1.32
CA LEU A 37 -0.70 27.98 -1.42
C LEU A 37 -1.00 26.59 -0.85
N ARG A 38 -0.81 25.53 -1.65
CA ARG A 38 -1.06 24.13 -1.27
C ARG A 38 0.09 23.23 -1.68
N LYS A 39 0.29 22.11 -0.99
CA LYS A 39 1.15 21.01 -1.45
C LYS A 39 0.41 20.02 -2.34
N ASN A 40 -0.90 19.89 -2.15
CA ASN A 40 -1.72 18.87 -2.78
C ASN A 40 -2.74 19.54 -3.68
N HIS A 41 -2.80 19.09 -4.91
CA HIS A 41 -3.73 19.61 -5.91
C HIS A 41 -4.47 18.45 -6.58
N PHE A 42 -5.78 18.58 -6.67
CA PHE A 42 -6.64 17.76 -7.50
C PHE A 42 -7.15 18.63 -8.65
N PHE A 43 -7.15 18.15 -9.87
CA PHE A 43 -7.52 18.97 -11.02
C PHE A 43 -8.28 18.20 -12.08
N THR A 44 -9.15 18.93 -12.79
CA THR A 44 -9.80 18.52 -14.02
C THR A 44 -9.40 19.50 -15.12
N TYR A 45 -8.82 19.00 -16.21
CA TYR A 45 -8.37 19.81 -17.33
C TYR A 45 -8.97 19.34 -18.64
N TYR A 46 -9.77 20.18 -19.27
CA TYR A 46 -10.33 19.92 -20.61
C TYR A 46 -9.28 20.27 -21.67
N TYR A 47 -8.58 19.24 -22.15
CA TYR A 47 -7.53 19.43 -23.17
C TYR A 47 -8.12 19.75 -24.55
N LYS A 48 -7.36 20.48 -25.36
CA LYS A 48 -7.71 20.77 -26.76
C LYS A 48 -7.15 19.71 -27.69
N ASN A 49 -5.93 19.23 -27.39
CA ASN A 49 -5.23 18.23 -28.19
C ASN A 49 -4.45 17.28 -27.28
N ARG A 50 -4.40 16.00 -27.65
CA ARG A 50 -3.64 14.97 -26.94
C ARG A 50 -2.12 15.19 -26.97
N SER A 51 -1.60 15.96 -27.93
CA SER A 51 -0.18 16.35 -27.96
C SER A 51 0.27 17.19 -26.76
N GLU A 52 -0.69 17.70 -25.95
CA GLU A 52 -0.39 18.44 -24.71
C GLU A 52 0.07 17.52 -23.57
N PHE A 53 -0.25 16.20 -23.61
CA PHE A 53 -0.08 15.29 -22.48
C PHE A 53 1.37 15.14 -22.01
N ASP A 54 2.32 15.03 -22.93
CA ASP A 54 3.74 14.89 -22.58
C ASP A 54 4.28 16.15 -21.89
N GLY A 55 3.88 17.32 -22.38
CA GLY A 55 4.24 18.60 -21.77
C GLY A 55 3.66 18.77 -20.37
N ILE A 56 2.40 18.36 -20.19
CA ILE A 56 1.71 18.36 -18.89
C ILE A 56 2.41 17.41 -17.93
N LEU A 57 2.63 16.15 -18.33
CA LEU A 57 3.29 15.15 -17.50
C LEU A 57 4.69 15.58 -17.08
N LYS A 58 5.46 16.17 -17.98
CA LYS A 58 6.80 16.71 -17.70
C LYS A 58 6.76 17.82 -16.65
N GLU A 59 5.81 18.75 -16.76
CA GLU A 59 5.65 19.80 -15.75
C GLU A 59 5.24 19.22 -14.41
N LEU A 60 4.26 18.31 -14.37
CA LEU A 60 3.77 17.70 -13.14
C LEU A 60 4.88 16.93 -12.40
N LYS A 61 5.64 16.09 -13.11
CA LYS A 61 6.76 15.32 -12.51
C LYS A 61 7.89 16.23 -12.00
N ARG A 62 8.13 17.36 -12.65
CA ARG A 62 9.13 18.33 -12.18
C ARG A 62 8.71 19.01 -10.87
N ARG A 63 7.41 19.26 -10.67
CA ARG A 63 6.87 19.98 -9.50
C ARG A 63 6.49 19.07 -8.35
N ALA A 64 6.12 17.83 -8.64
CA ALA A 64 5.52 16.91 -7.69
C ALA A 64 6.33 15.61 -7.56
N TYR A 65 6.56 15.20 -6.31
CA TYR A 65 7.21 13.92 -6.01
C TYR A 65 6.26 12.72 -6.16
N LYS A 66 4.93 12.98 -6.16
CA LYS A 66 3.91 11.94 -6.25
C LYS A 66 2.71 12.46 -7.05
N GLY A 67 2.12 11.64 -7.90
CA GLY A 67 0.93 12.00 -8.63
C GLY A 67 0.32 10.87 -9.44
N LYS A 68 -0.93 11.08 -9.82
CA LYS A 68 -1.67 10.26 -10.80
C LYS A 68 -2.39 11.19 -11.76
N VAL A 69 -2.47 10.80 -13.01
CA VAL A 69 -3.24 11.51 -14.04
C VAL A 69 -3.70 10.52 -15.10
N GLN A 70 -4.92 10.66 -15.55
CA GLN A 70 -5.45 9.89 -16.68
C GLN A 70 -6.35 10.73 -17.57
N SER A 71 -6.47 10.31 -18.83
CA SER A 71 -7.47 10.86 -19.76
C SER A 71 -8.79 10.12 -19.61
N GLU A 72 -9.88 10.90 -19.58
CA GLU A 72 -11.23 10.39 -19.39
C GLU A 72 -12.19 11.01 -20.40
N ILE A 73 -13.26 10.32 -20.68
CA ILE A 73 -14.41 10.83 -21.42
C ILE A 73 -15.54 11.09 -20.43
N CYS A 74 -16.01 12.33 -20.39
CA CYS A 74 -17.17 12.69 -19.57
C CYS A 74 -18.43 11.96 -20.08
N PRO A 75 -19.08 11.12 -19.25
CA PRO A 75 -20.23 10.32 -19.72
C PRO A 75 -21.42 11.15 -20.19
N THR A 76 -21.59 12.36 -19.63
CA THR A 76 -22.73 13.23 -19.95
C THR A 76 -22.52 14.12 -21.14
N THR A 77 -21.28 14.56 -21.39
CA THR A 77 -20.96 15.54 -22.45
C THR A 77 -20.14 14.97 -23.59
N GLY A 78 -19.57 13.78 -23.45
CA GLY A 78 -18.66 13.16 -24.39
C GLY A 78 -17.31 13.89 -24.53
N ARG A 79 -17.03 14.91 -23.69
CA ARG A 79 -15.79 15.70 -23.77
C ARG A 79 -14.63 15.01 -23.08
N GLY A 80 -13.50 14.95 -23.78
CA GLY A 80 -12.25 14.48 -23.19
C GLY A 80 -11.67 15.48 -22.20
N HIS A 81 -11.16 14.96 -21.07
CA HIS A 81 -10.47 15.74 -20.06
C HIS A 81 -9.36 14.90 -19.40
N LEU A 82 -8.40 15.57 -18.78
CA LEU A 82 -7.46 14.97 -17.85
C LEU A 82 -7.99 15.13 -16.43
N GLN A 83 -8.04 14.04 -15.71
CA GLN A 83 -8.29 14.00 -14.28
C GLN A 83 -6.99 13.65 -13.57
N GLY A 84 -6.58 14.45 -12.58
CA GLY A 84 -5.30 14.19 -11.93
C GLY A 84 -5.17 14.74 -10.52
N MET A 85 -4.19 14.19 -9.80
CA MET A 85 -3.82 14.62 -8.47
C MET A 85 -2.30 14.60 -8.31
N VAL A 86 -1.76 15.58 -7.59
CA VAL A 86 -0.33 15.71 -7.37
C VAL A 86 0.00 16.17 -5.96
N TRP A 87 1.13 15.71 -5.43
CA TRP A 87 1.79 16.17 -4.21
C TRP A 87 3.10 16.86 -4.57
N CYS A 88 3.13 18.17 -4.44
CA CYS A 88 4.28 18.98 -4.83
C CYS A 88 5.40 18.92 -3.78
N TYR A 89 6.66 19.06 -4.23
CA TYR A 89 7.81 19.20 -3.34
C TYR A 89 7.64 20.42 -2.42
N GLU A 90 7.17 21.54 -2.97
CA GLU A 90 6.91 22.78 -2.25
C GLU A 90 5.45 23.22 -2.42
N LYS A 91 4.97 24.06 -1.48
CA LYS A 91 3.65 24.67 -1.62
C LYS A 91 3.65 25.59 -2.84
N CYS A 92 2.69 25.42 -3.71
CA CYS A 92 2.49 26.26 -4.88
C CYS A 92 1.01 26.63 -5.08
N ARG A 93 0.76 27.59 -5.96
CA ARG A 93 -0.60 27.98 -6.36
C ARG A 93 -1.01 27.26 -7.63
N ASP A 94 -2.31 27.09 -7.82
CA ASP A 94 -2.91 26.47 -9.01
C ASP A 94 -2.44 27.20 -10.30
N THR A 95 -2.27 28.52 -10.26
CA THR A 95 -1.81 29.36 -11.36
C THR A 95 -0.36 29.13 -11.79
N GLU A 96 0.40 28.39 -10.99
CA GLU A 96 1.79 28.07 -11.30
C GLU A 96 1.95 26.90 -12.27
N PHE A 97 0.90 26.08 -12.45
CA PHE A 97 0.88 25.00 -13.43
C PHE A 97 0.60 25.58 -14.82
N LYS A 98 1.66 25.90 -15.56
CA LYS A 98 1.56 26.63 -16.83
C LYS A 98 0.91 25.82 -17.94
N THR A 99 1.11 24.50 -17.94
CA THR A 99 0.51 23.58 -18.92
C THR A 99 -0.95 23.25 -18.61
N LEU A 100 -1.43 23.51 -17.38
CA LEU A 100 -2.82 23.32 -16.97
C LEU A 100 -3.60 24.63 -16.89
N LYS A 101 -3.25 25.60 -17.72
CA LYS A 101 -3.95 26.90 -17.74
C LYS A 101 -5.42 26.73 -18.10
N GLY A 102 -6.30 27.13 -17.17
CA GLY A 102 -7.75 26.97 -17.31
C GLY A 102 -8.29 25.63 -16.72
N ALA A 103 -7.45 24.83 -16.10
CA ALA A 103 -7.92 23.69 -15.33
C ALA A 103 -8.73 24.13 -14.10
N HIS A 104 -9.71 23.31 -13.73
CA HIS A 104 -10.41 23.44 -12.48
C HIS A 104 -9.59 22.71 -11.41
N PHE A 105 -9.26 23.42 -10.31
CA PHE A 105 -8.50 22.87 -9.20
C PHE A 105 -9.34 22.81 -7.94
N GLU A 106 -9.29 21.69 -7.27
CA GLU A 106 -9.99 21.46 -6.01
C GLU A 106 -9.01 21.09 -4.89
N ARG A 107 -9.49 21.17 -3.65
CA ARG A 107 -8.75 20.62 -2.52
C ARG A 107 -8.80 19.10 -2.61
N LEU A 108 -7.65 18.45 -2.42
CA LEU A 108 -7.59 17.01 -2.30
C LEU A 108 -8.43 16.56 -1.09
N GLY A 109 -9.33 15.61 -1.31
CA GLY A 109 -10.07 14.93 -0.25
C GLY A 109 -9.22 13.87 0.46
N ASP A 110 -9.83 12.75 0.84
CA ASP A 110 -9.07 11.58 1.30
C ASP A 110 -8.14 11.08 0.19
N GLU A 111 -6.91 10.70 0.57
CA GLU A 111 -5.88 10.31 -0.39
C GLU A 111 -6.26 9.06 -1.17
N ASN A 112 -6.82 8.07 -0.50
CA ASN A 112 -7.18 6.79 -1.11
C ASN A 112 -8.39 6.92 -2.01
N ASP A 113 -9.41 7.64 -1.58
CA ASP A 113 -10.63 7.87 -2.38
C ASP A 113 -10.30 8.67 -3.64
N THR A 114 -9.46 9.71 -3.51
CA THR A 114 -9.04 10.52 -4.65
C THR A 114 -8.13 9.74 -5.59
N ALA A 115 -7.26 8.87 -5.06
CA ALA A 115 -6.39 8.01 -5.86
C ALA A 115 -7.20 7.01 -6.69
N ASN A 116 -8.26 6.43 -6.10
CA ASN A 116 -9.18 5.55 -6.79
C ASN A 116 -9.99 6.30 -7.86
N TYR A 117 -10.38 7.55 -7.56
CA TYR A 117 -11.09 8.40 -8.53
C TYR A 117 -10.24 8.69 -9.78
N CYS A 118 -8.95 8.94 -9.63
CA CYS A 118 -8.02 9.14 -10.76
C CYS A 118 -7.52 7.83 -11.41
N ASN A 119 -8.15 6.70 -11.12
CA ASN A 119 -7.76 5.38 -11.65
C ASN A 119 -8.97 4.55 -12.11
N LYS A 120 -10.09 5.21 -12.37
CA LYS A 120 -11.31 4.56 -12.84
C LYS A 120 -11.13 4.03 -14.25
N ASP A 121 -11.41 2.75 -14.43
CA ASP A 121 -11.39 2.15 -15.78
C ASP A 121 -12.65 2.48 -16.58
N GLU A 122 -13.76 2.72 -15.92
CA GLU A 122 -15.08 3.00 -16.52
C GLU A 122 -15.11 4.27 -17.38
N THR A 123 -14.35 5.29 -17.02
CA THR A 123 -14.30 6.59 -17.72
C THR A 123 -13.01 6.80 -18.51
N HIS A 124 -12.01 5.92 -18.33
CA HIS A 124 -10.73 5.99 -19.02
C HIS A 124 -10.90 5.76 -20.52
N ASP A 125 -10.31 6.61 -21.34
CA ASP A 125 -10.41 6.53 -22.81
C ASP A 125 -9.40 5.57 -23.47
N GLY A 126 -8.61 4.83 -22.66
CA GLY A 126 -7.59 3.91 -23.15
C GLY A 126 -6.31 4.58 -23.68
N VAL A 127 -6.19 5.91 -23.61
CA VAL A 127 -5.13 6.66 -24.32
C VAL A 127 -3.99 7.05 -23.41
N PHE A 128 -4.29 7.62 -22.24
CA PHE A 128 -3.25 8.18 -21.38
C PHE A 128 -3.53 7.92 -19.91
N ARG A 129 -2.56 7.27 -19.26
CA ARG A 129 -2.53 7.07 -17.80
C ARG A 129 -1.09 7.13 -17.33
N ALA A 130 -0.82 7.90 -16.29
CA ALA A 130 0.48 7.97 -15.66
C ALA A 130 0.37 8.06 -14.14
N ALA A 131 1.27 7.38 -13.45
CA ALA A 131 1.43 7.45 -12.00
C ALA A 131 2.93 7.50 -11.66
N TRP A 132 3.29 8.21 -10.61
CA TRP A 132 4.66 8.27 -10.09
C TRP A 132 4.66 8.57 -8.60
N GLY A 133 5.73 8.16 -7.90
CA GLY A 133 5.84 8.34 -6.45
C GLY A 133 4.87 7.48 -5.63
N TRP A 134 4.17 6.57 -6.27
CA TRP A 134 3.41 5.50 -5.62
C TRP A 134 4.30 4.29 -5.46
N PRO A 135 4.15 3.53 -4.37
CA PRO A 135 4.77 2.21 -4.32
C PRO A 135 4.30 1.43 -5.55
N GLU A 136 5.23 0.69 -6.16
CA GLU A 136 4.84 -0.21 -7.24
C GLU A 136 3.71 -1.13 -6.77
N PRO A 137 2.75 -1.47 -7.64
CA PRO A 137 1.73 -2.46 -7.30
C PRO A 137 2.45 -3.71 -6.81
N LYS A 138 2.13 -4.17 -5.60
CA LYS A 138 2.68 -5.43 -5.13
C LYS A 138 2.30 -6.50 -6.14
N TYR A 139 3.29 -7.31 -6.52
CA TYR A 139 3.00 -8.53 -7.25
C TYR A 139 1.99 -9.35 -6.45
N VAL A 140 0.89 -9.73 -7.06
CA VAL A 140 -0.15 -10.55 -6.45
C VAL A 140 -0.02 -11.94 -7.04
N GLU A 141 0.36 -12.92 -6.21
CA GLU A 141 0.37 -14.32 -6.59
C GLU A 141 -1.07 -14.84 -6.61
N GLU A 142 -1.47 -15.47 -7.71
CA GLU A 142 -2.77 -16.11 -7.82
C GLU A 142 -2.60 -17.63 -7.68
N ILE A 143 -3.53 -18.26 -6.98
CA ILE A 143 -3.64 -19.72 -6.83
C ILE A 143 -5.07 -20.08 -7.24
N ASP A 144 -5.22 -20.88 -8.27
CA ASP A 144 -6.53 -21.27 -8.79
C ASP A 144 -7.29 -22.18 -7.79
N GLU A 145 -6.56 -23.09 -7.15
CA GLU A 145 -7.10 -24.02 -6.16
C GLU A 145 -6.13 -24.18 -5.00
N LEU A 146 -6.62 -23.92 -3.78
CA LEU A 146 -5.84 -24.04 -2.57
C LEU A 146 -5.84 -25.48 -2.04
N TYR A 147 -4.71 -25.94 -1.54
CA TYR A 147 -4.58 -27.18 -0.81
C TYR A 147 -5.20 -27.06 0.59
N ASP A 148 -5.59 -28.19 1.19
CA ASP A 148 -6.20 -28.21 2.52
C ASP A 148 -5.32 -27.56 3.60
N TRP A 149 -4.00 -27.80 3.53
CA TRP A 149 -3.05 -27.16 4.45
C TRP A 149 -2.93 -25.65 4.28
N GLU A 150 -3.17 -25.14 3.07
CA GLU A 150 -3.19 -23.70 2.76
C GLU A 150 -4.44 -23.06 3.31
N ILE A 151 -5.60 -23.72 3.14
CA ILE A 151 -6.88 -23.30 3.71
C ILE A 151 -6.79 -23.26 5.23
N GLU A 152 -6.22 -24.30 5.86
CA GLU A 152 -6.01 -24.34 7.32
C GLU A 152 -5.19 -23.15 7.82
N ILE A 153 -4.10 -22.80 7.11
CA ILE A 153 -3.28 -21.63 7.49
C ILE A 153 -4.10 -20.34 7.34
N LEU A 154 -4.87 -20.18 6.27
CA LEU A 154 -5.72 -18.99 6.08
C LEU A 154 -6.73 -18.87 7.23
N ASP A 155 -7.38 -19.96 7.62
CA ASP A 155 -8.31 -20.00 8.76
C ASP A 155 -7.62 -19.64 10.10
N MET A 156 -6.35 -20.00 10.25
CA MET A 156 -5.57 -19.60 11.43
C MET A 156 -5.23 -18.12 11.40
N LEU A 157 -4.96 -17.53 10.23
CA LEU A 157 -4.62 -16.12 10.09
C LEU A 157 -5.77 -15.18 10.47
N ASP A 158 -7.02 -15.64 10.41
CA ASP A 158 -8.21 -14.90 10.82
C ASP A 158 -8.43 -14.91 12.34
N LYS A 159 -7.72 -15.78 13.06
CA LYS A 159 -7.80 -15.94 14.52
C LYS A 159 -6.66 -15.19 15.22
N GLU A 160 -6.74 -15.08 16.55
CA GLU A 160 -5.62 -14.57 17.32
C GLU A 160 -4.45 -15.57 17.34
N PRO A 161 -3.20 -15.08 17.20
CA PRO A 161 -2.03 -15.93 17.23
C PRO A 161 -1.93 -16.73 18.53
N HIS A 162 -1.72 -18.04 18.44
CA HIS A 162 -1.47 -18.85 19.63
C HIS A 162 -0.21 -18.34 20.36
N LYS A 163 -0.24 -18.28 21.69
CA LYS A 163 0.83 -17.67 22.50
C LYS A 163 2.20 -18.34 22.35
N ARG A 164 2.24 -19.64 22.08
CA ARG A 164 3.48 -20.43 22.07
C ARG A 164 3.79 -21.09 20.73
N HIS A 165 2.79 -21.49 19.94
CA HIS A 165 3.00 -22.37 18.79
C HIS A 165 3.71 -21.68 17.63
N LEU A 166 4.73 -22.39 17.10
CA LEU A 166 5.33 -22.22 15.80
C LEU A 166 4.88 -23.39 14.93
N TYR A 167 4.48 -23.14 13.71
CA TYR A 167 3.98 -24.16 12.81
C TYR A 167 5.03 -24.47 11.77
N TRP A 168 5.49 -25.74 11.72
CA TRP A 168 6.53 -26.21 10.81
C TRP A 168 5.93 -27.12 9.75
N TYR A 169 5.89 -26.64 8.51
CA TYR A 169 5.40 -27.39 7.36
C TYR A 169 6.59 -27.80 6.51
N TRP A 170 6.73 -29.11 6.26
CA TRP A 170 7.85 -29.62 5.49
C TRP A 170 7.45 -30.66 4.47
N GLU A 171 8.27 -30.81 3.42
CA GLU A 171 8.07 -31.81 2.37
C GLU A 171 9.40 -32.04 1.64
N PRO A 172 9.88 -33.32 1.51
CA PRO A 172 11.25 -33.61 1.11
C PRO A 172 11.53 -33.42 -0.39
N ASN A 173 10.53 -33.59 -1.26
CA ASN A 173 10.72 -33.66 -2.70
C ASN A 173 10.59 -32.32 -3.43
N GLY A 174 10.07 -31.29 -2.76
CA GLY A 174 9.73 -30.02 -3.38
C GLY A 174 8.41 -30.04 -4.15
N CYS A 175 8.04 -28.91 -4.74
CA CYS A 175 6.81 -28.73 -5.54
C CYS A 175 5.47 -28.92 -4.80
N ALA A 176 5.43 -28.74 -3.48
CA ALA A 176 4.20 -28.75 -2.69
C ALA A 176 3.55 -27.36 -2.53
N GLY A 177 3.85 -26.39 -3.40
CA GLY A 177 3.23 -25.08 -3.38
C GLY A 177 3.76 -24.11 -2.29
N LYS A 178 4.64 -24.53 -1.37
CA LYS A 178 5.10 -23.73 -0.21
C LYS A 178 5.50 -22.28 -0.53
N THR A 179 6.30 -22.07 -1.57
CA THR A 179 6.76 -20.73 -1.95
C THR A 179 5.65 -19.92 -2.62
N THR A 180 4.83 -20.55 -3.46
CA THR A 180 3.67 -19.95 -4.10
C THR A 180 2.68 -19.45 -3.05
N PHE A 181 2.36 -20.29 -2.08
CA PHE A 181 1.49 -19.91 -0.97
C PHE A 181 2.06 -18.77 -0.10
N GLN A 182 3.37 -18.80 0.21
CA GLN A 182 4.00 -17.68 0.92
C GLN A 182 3.86 -16.36 0.16
N LYS A 183 4.05 -16.36 -1.16
CA LYS A 183 3.81 -15.19 -2.01
C LYS A 183 2.35 -14.78 -2.02
N TYR A 184 1.44 -15.75 -2.10
CA TYR A 184 -0.01 -15.52 -2.04
C TYR A 184 -0.41 -14.77 -0.77
N VAL A 185 0.03 -15.25 0.40
CA VAL A 185 -0.25 -14.60 1.70
C VAL A 185 0.41 -13.23 1.77
N HIS A 186 1.71 -13.14 1.44
CA HIS A 186 2.47 -11.88 1.53
C HIS A 186 1.93 -10.80 0.60
N SER A 187 1.46 -11.16 -0.60
CA SER A 187 0.92 -10.19 -1.55
C SER A 187 -0.40 -9.55 -1.11
N ARG A 188 -1.20 -10.27 -0.30
CA ARG A 188 -2.54 -9.86 0.16
C ARG A 188 -2.56 -9.25 1.56
N ARG A 189 -1.43 -9.29 2.30
CA ARG A 189 -1.36 -8.82 3.68
C ARG A 189 -0.28 -7.78 3.88
N ASP A 190 -0.65 -6.67 4.50
CA ASP A 190 0.30 -5.59 4.87
C ASP A 190 0.97 -5.81 6.23
N ASP A 191 0.45 -6.76 7.03
CA ASP A 191 0.94 -7.15 8.35
C ASP A 191 1.82 -8.41 8.31
N CYS A 192 2.27 -8.81 7.13
CA CYS A 192 3.06 -10.02 6.88
C CYS A 192 4.50 -9.68 6.50
N ILE A 193 5.45 -10.51 6.98
CA ILE A 193 6.85 -10.48 6.59
C ILE A 193 7.34 -11.89 6.24
N VAL A 194 8.25 -11.98 5.26
CA VAL A 194 8.92 -13.23 4.89
C VAL A 194 10.38 -13.17 5.33
N LEU A 195 10.85 -14.19 6.04
CA LEU A 195 12.18 -14.27 6.65
C LEU A 195 12.93 -15.53 6.22
N SER A 196 14.26 -15.53 6.37
CA SER A 196 15.11 -16.72 6.34
C SER A 196 15.39 -17.22 7.76
N GLY A 197 15.87 -18.45 7.95
CA GLY A 197 16.04 -19.06 9.26
C GLY A 197 17.22 -18.58 10.13
N LYS A 198 18.02 -17.58 9.70
CA LYS A 198 19.18 -17.09 10.45
C LYS A 198 18.76 -16.04 11.49
N ALA A 199 19.07 -16.26 12.77
CA ALA A 199 18.63 -15.38 13.86
C ALA A 199 18.91 -13.90 13.63
N HIS A 200 20.14 -13.57 13.24
CA HIS A 200 20.58 -12.19 13.08
C HIS A 200 19.81 -11.47 11.95
N ASP A 201 19.55 -12.16 10.83
CA ASP A 201 18.85 -11.60 9.70
C ASP A 201 17.35 -11.44 10.00
N MET A 202 16.75 -12.42 10.69
CA MET A 202 15.35 -12.36 11.15
C MET A 202 15.12 -11.16 12.08
N LYS A 203 15.97 -11.01 13.10
CA LYS A 203 15.88 -9.92 14.08
C LYS A 203 16.01 -8.56 13.42
N HIS A 204 16.97 -8.42 12.50
CA HIS A 204 17.16 -7.17 11.78
C HIS A 204 15.97 -6.83 10.87
N ALA A 205 15.45 -7.81 10.14
CA ALA A 205 14.30 -7.60 9.27
C ALA A 205 13.04 -7.16 10.06
N ILE A 206 12.81 -7.72 11.26
CA ILE A 206 11.72 -7.27 12.14
C ILE A 206 11.96 -5.84 12.64
N ALA A 207 13.18 -5.47 12.99
CA ALA A 207 13.50 -4.10 13.41
C ALA A 207 13.24 -3.10 12.26
N GLN A 208 13.69 -3.40 11.05
CA GLN A 208 13.40 -2.58 9.87
C GLN A 208 11.89 -2.52 9.55
N TYR A 209 11.18 -3.64 9.69
CA TYR A 209 9.73 -3.65 9.51
C TYR A 209 9.04 -2.69 10.49
N LYS A 210 9.41 -2.75 11.78
CA LYS A 210 8.89 -1.87 12.84
C LYS A 210 9.13 -0.39 12.50
N GLU A 211 10.34 -0.05 12.05
CA GLU A 211 10.70 1.32 11.62
C GLU A 211 9.81 1.78 10.46
N ASN A 212 9.70 0.97 9.40
CA ASN A 212 8.92 1.28 8.21
C ASN A 212 7.38 1.29 8.43
N LYS A 213 6.91 0.69 9.50
CA LYS A 213 5.48 0.56 9.84
C LYS A 213 5.08 1.38 11.08
N ASN A 214 5.74 2.52 11.31
CA ASN A 214 5.42 3.44 12.41
C ASN A 214 5.38 2.75 13.80
N GLY A 215 6.34 1.89 14.08
CA GLY A 215 6.47 1.20 15.35
C GLY A 215 5.67 -0.10 15.48
N LYS A 216 4.91 -0.51 14.46
CA LYS A 216 4.13 -1.75 14.46
C LYS A 216 5.01 -2.93 14.09
N VAL A 217 4.89 -4.04 14.84
CA VAL A 217 5.50 -5.34 14.49
C VAL A 217 4.57 -6.14 13.57
N PRO A 218 5.11 -7.11 12.79
CA PRO A 218 4.28 -7.93 11.92
C PRO A 218 3.38 -8.86 12.74
N ARG A 219 2.16 -9.09 12.27
CA ARG A 219 1.22 -10.08 12.85
C ARG A 219 1.47 -11.48 12.27
N VAL A 220 2.00 -11.56 11.04
CA VAL A 220 2.27 -12.81 10.32
C VAL A 220 3.73 -12.85 9.93
N VAL A 221 4.41 -13.92 10.32
CA VAL A 221 5.80 -14.19 9.99
C VAL A 221 5.87 -15.52 9.24
N LEU A 222 6.28 -15.45 7.97
CA LEU A 222 6.55 -16.61 7.12
C LEU A 222 8.05 -16.83 7.05
N ILE A 223 8.52 -18.02 7.35
CA ILE A 223 9.95 -18.34 7.34
C ILE A 223 10.20 -19.39 6.28
N ASN A 224 10.92 -18.99 5.22
CA ASN A 224 11.27 -19.89 4.12
C ASN A 224 12.67 -20.47 4.34
N ILE A 225 12.76 -21.80 4.43
CA ILE A 225 14.00 -22.53 4.65
C ILE A 225 14.25 -23.46 3.47
N PRO A 226 15.02 -22.99 2.48
CA PRO A 226 15.45 -23.84 1.39
C PRO A 226 16.34 -24.98 1.90
N LYS A 227 16.34 -26.12 1.21
CA LYS A 227 17.16 -27.29 1.58
C LYS A 227 18.64 -26.95 1.81
N SER A 228 19.19 -26.06 0.98
CA SER A 228 20.60 -25.62 1.06
C SER A 228 20.94 -24.78 2.30
N SER A 229 19.95 -24.38 3.10
CA SER A 229 20.14 -23.55 4.32
C SER A 229 19.55 -24.18 5.58
N SER A 230 19.13 -25.43 5.53
CA SER A 230 18.55 -26.14 6.67
C SER A 230 19.51 -26.25 7.86
N GLU A 231 20.82 -26.37 7.63
CA GLU A 231 21.85 -26.43 8.68
C GLU A 231 22.08 -25.11 9.43
N PHE A 232 21.67 -23.98 8.84
CA PHE A 232 21.89 -22.63 9.41
C PHE A 232 20.70 -22.10 10.19
N ILE A 233 19.70 -22.94 10.47
CA ILE A 233 18.50 -22.54 11.21
C ILE A 233 18.83 -22.26 12.66
N SER A 234 18.40 -21.11 13.15
CA SER A 234 18.50 -20.76 14.58
C SER A 234 17.17 -21.02 15.30
N TYR A 235 17.07 -22.10 16.02
CA TYR A 235 15.88 -22.44 16.83
C TYR A 235 15.63 -21.38 17.91
N THR A 236 16.68 -20.91 18.59
CA THR A 236 16.58 -19.77 19.52
C THR A 236 16.00 -18.53 18.83
N GLY A 237 16.47 -18.22 17.62
CA GLY A 237 15.95 -17.11 16.84
C GLY A 237 14.48 -17.28 16.48
N LEU A 238 14.04 -18.48 16.14
CA LEU A 238 12.63 -18.79 15.87
C LEU A 238 11.76 -18.52 17.10
N GLU A 239 12.21 -18.95 18.28
CA GLU A 239 11.50 -18.76 19.53
C GLU A 239 11.44 -17.28 19.93
N GLU A 240 12.54 -16.54 19.78
CA GLU A 240 12.59 -15.10 20.04
C GLU A 240 11.64 -14.32 19.11
N ILE A 241 11.58 -14.68 17.83
CA ILE A 241 10.62 -14.09 16.87
C ILE A 241 9.18 -14.41 17.28
N LYS A 242 8.91 -15.64 17.72
CA LYS A 242 7.59 -16.02 18.21
C LYS A 242 7.17 -15.24 19.46
N ASP A 243 8.10 -15.00 20.36
CA ASP A 243 7.82 -14.22 21.57
C ASP A 243 7.77 -12.70 21.27
N MET A 244 8.25 -12.28 20.12
CA MET A 244 8.42 -10.88 19.70
C MET A 244 9.11 -10.04 20.79
N PHE A 245 10.10 -10.67 21.45
CA PHE A 245 10.85 -10.08 22.54
C PHE A 245 12.34 -10.42 22.41
N PHE A 246 13.14 -9.48 21.87
CA PHE A 246 14.57 -9.67 21.61
C PHE A 246 15.29 -8.35 21.37
N PHE A 247 16.61 -8.39 21.44
CA PHE A 247 17.49 -7.31 21.01
C PHE A 247 17.98 -7.55 19.57
N SER A 248 17.87 -6.55 18.71
CA SER A 248 18.47 -6.52 17.37
C SER A 248 19.75 -5.70 17.42
N GLY A 249 20.91 -6.34 17.24
CA GLY A 249 22.23 -5.69 17.39
C GLY A 249 22.81 -5.08 16.11
N LYS A 250 22.09 -5.06 14.99
CA LYS A 250 22.55 -4.39 13.75
C LYS A 250 22.33 -2.89 13.82
N TYR A 251 23.31 -2.13 13.35
CA TYR A 251 23.33 -0.67 13.30
C TYR A 251 23.11 -0.02 14.68
N GLU A 252 22.09 0.79 14.86
CA GLU A 252 21.85 1.53 16.11
C GLU A 252 21.29 0.67 17.24
N GLY A 253 20.97 -0.62 16.99
CA GLY A 253 20.41 -1.53 17.95
C GLY A 253 19.02 -1.14 18.48
N ASP A 254 18.05 -2.05 18.45
CA ASP A 254 16.71 -1.81 18.98
C ASP A 254 16.21 -3.00 19.82
N ASN A 255 15.50 -2.67 20.90
CA ASN A 255 14.77 -3.63 21.68
C ASN A 255 13.37 -3.82 21.07
N ILE A 256 13.11 -5.01 20.57
CA ILE A 256 11.81 -5.39 20.08
C ILE A 256 10.99 -5.96 21.21
N ASN A 257 9.84 -5.35 21.47
CA ASN A 257 8.82 -5.84 22.39
C ASN A 257 7.46 -5.58 21.74
N GLY A 258 6.76 -6.63 21.31
CA GLY A 258 5.53 -6.53 20.54
C GLY A 258 4.56 -7.67 20.78
N ALA A 259 3.40 -7.58 20.12
CA ALA A 259 2.42 -8.67 20.11
C ALA A 259 3.00 -9.90 19.42
N ARG A 260 2.73 -11.08 19.98
CA ARG A 260 3.16 -12.36 19.39
C ARG A 260 2.51 -12.60 18.04
N PRO A 261 3.29 -12.92 16.99
CA PRO A 261 2.76 -13.16 15.64
C PRO A 261 2.30 -14.60 15.46
N HIS A 262 1.58 -14.86 14.37
CA HIS A 262 1.59 -16.18 13.73
C HIS A 262 2.97 -16.42 13.13
N VAL A 263 3.55 -17.59 13.38
CA VAL A 263 4.85 -17.99 12.79
C VAL A 263 4.68 -19.31 12.07
N PHE A 264 4.85 -19.27 10.74
CA PHE A 264 4.80 -20.45 9.87
C PHE A 264 6.17 -20.65 9.24
N ILE A 265 6.69 -21.85 9.35
CA ILE A 265 8.01 -22.25 8.85
C ILE A 265 7.79 -23.25 7.73
N PHE A 266 8.37 -22.99 6.58
CA PHE A 266 8.28 -23.81 5.39
C PHE A 266 9.65 -24.36 5.04
N ALA A 267 9.82 -25.68 5.10
CA ALA A 267 11.10 -26.36 4.91
C ALA A 267 10.99 -27.54 3.93
N ASN A 268 12.14 -28.12 3.58
CA ASN A 268 12.22 -29.36 2.85
C ASN A 268 12.63 -30.56 3.75
N GLU A 269 12.87 -30.29 5.02
CA GLU A 269 13.29 -31.28 5.99
C GLU A 269 12.50 -31.06 7.29
N PRO A 270 12.28 -32.13 8.08
CA PRO A 270 11.71 -31.99 9.42
C PRO A 270 12.66 -31.17 10.29
N PRO A 271 12.18 -30.58 11.38
CA PRO A 271 13.04 -29.87 12.31
C PRO A 271 13.97 -30.82 13.06
N ASN A 272 15.05 -30.28 13.60
CA ASN A 272 15.85 -31.00 14.57
C ASN A 272 15.14 -31.01 15.94
N TYR A 273 14.52 -32.13 16.30
CA TYR A 273 13.70 -32.26 17.49
C TYR A 273 14.51 -32.03 18.79
N ASP A 274 15.81 -32.37 18.82
CA ASP A 274 16.67 -32.16 19.99
C ASP A 274 16.90 -30.66 20.30
N LYS A 275 16.66 -29.80 19.36
CA LYS A 275 16.82 -28.34 19.50
C LYS A 275 15.49 -27.60 19.73
N MET A 276 14.40 -28.34 19.83
CA MET A 276 13.06 -27.76 20.01
C MET A 276 12.66 -27.76 21.48
N THR A 277 12.05 -26.64 21.91
CA THR A 277 11.40 -26.60 23.23
C THR A 277 10.05 -27.31 23.12
N ASN A 278 9.84 -28.27 24.05
CA ASN A 278 8.59 -29.03 24.10
C ASN A 278 7.33 -28.16 24.12
N GLY A 279 6.34 -28.54 23.34
CA GLY A 279 5.06 -27.86 23.26
C GLY A 279 5.11 -26.47 22.56
N ARG A 280 6.18 -26.17 21.83
CA ARG A 280 6.26 -24.94 21.03
C ARG A 280 6.06 -25.18 19.55
N PHE A 281 6.47 -26.30 19.00
CA PHE A 281 6.42 -26.58 17.59
C PHE A 281 5.29 -27.56 17.23
N ILE A 282 4.50 -27.20 16.26
CA ILE A 282 3.52 -28.06 15.59
C ILE A 282 4.11 -28.41 14.25
N VAL A 283 4.49 -29.67 14.05
CA VAL A 283 5.18 -30.14 12.85
C VAL A 283 4.21 -30.90 11.97
N LYS A 284 4.16 -30.55 10.69
CA LYS A 284 3.29 -31.17 9.67
C LYS A 284 4.10 -31.52 8.45
N GLU A 285 4.02 -32.75 8.01
CA GLU A 285 4.50 -33.20 6.72
C GLU A 285 3.43 -32.95 5.66
N LEU A 286 3.83 -32.30 4.56
CA LEU A 286 2.94 -32.03 3.45
C LEU A 286 3.01 -33.13 2.41
N ASN A 287 1.91 -33.81 2.18
CA ASN A 287 1.78 -34.78 1.09
C ASN A 287 1.31 -34.12 -0.20
N LYS A 288 1.82 -34.57 -1.34
CA LYS A 288 1.41 -34.09 -2.67
C LYS A 288 -0.02 -34.49 -3.05
N LYS A 289 -0.62 -35.41 -2.30
CA LYS A 289 -2.03 -35.80 -2.44
C LYS A 289 -2.83 -35.09 -1.38
N HIS A 290 -4.00 -34.62 -1.74
CA HIS A 290 -4.94 -33.88 -0.89
C HIS A 290 -5.38 -34.63 0.41
N ASP A 291 -4.90 -35.84 0.63
CA ASP A 291 -5.32 -36.69 1.71
C ASP A 291 -4.15 -36.98 2.66
N GLU A 292 -4.41 -36.72 3.97
CA GLU A 292 -3.63 -37.08 5.14
C GLU A 292 -2.49 -36.14 5.54
N ILE A 293 -2.83 -35.24 6.44
CA ILE A 293 -1.88 -34.52 7.33
C ILE A 293 -1.64 -35.43 8.53
N GLU A 294 -0.48 -36.07 8.60
CA GLU A 294 -0.08 -36.75 9.80
C GLU A 294 0.36 -35.71 10.84
N ILE A 295 -0.50 -35.44 11.81
CA ILE A 295 -0.19 -34.54 12.93
C ILE A 295 0.70 -35.32 13.90
N ILE A 296 2.01 -35.09 13.84
CA ILE A 296 2.89 -35.54 14.94
C ILE A 296 2.75 -34.47 16.05
N GLY A 297 1.62 -34.54 16.76
CA GLY A 297 1.39 -33.78 17.96
C GLY A 297 2.01 -34.57 19.14
N TRP A 298 2.94 -33.96 19.85
CA TRP A 298 3.28 -34.41 21.17
C TRP A 298 2.21 -33.85 22.12
N ASP A 299 1.18 -34.68 22.37
CA ASP A 299 0.27 -34.46 23.47
C ASP A 299 1.04 -34.69 24.78
N LEU A 300 1.17 -33.62 25.57
CA LEU A 300 1.20 -33.64 27.04
C LEU A 300 0.72 -32.29 27.56
#